data_10949540f0271987670d40b987b20018
#
_entry.id   10949540f0271987670d40b987b20018
#
_cell.length_a   1.000
_cell.length_b   1.000
_cell.length_c   1.000
_cell.angle_alpha   90.00
_cell.angle_beta   90.00
_cell.angle_gamma   90.00
#
_symmetry.space_group_name_H-M   'P 1'
#
loop_
_entity.id
_entity.type
_entity.pdbx_description
1 polymer ?
#
loop_
_entity_poly.entity_id
_entity_poly.type
_entity_poly.pdbx_seq_one_letter_code
_entity_poly.pdbx_strand_id
1 'polypeptide(L)'
;MTLQFFRHALGVSLLGLCLMGGLIHAAPPPKEFVPQALSDAVAEGNAAYEKKDYAVARKAYERVLKLDASNLMGLVNLGMVESALGNKAKAEETLKKAISIRLETAPAWLALGMMYMDEDRSDAALAALSQAALYDPKSARTRNFLGVVIGRRGWIDGAQTELRRAVELDPSYTDAHYNLAVFYLQEKPPAIELARRHYFKARELGLEKDEAMEKVFKSTTPKP
;
A
#
# COMPACT_ATOMS: atom_id res chain seq x y z
N MET A 1 12.92 -41.26 -45.56
CA MET A 1 13.88 -40.93 -46.64
C MET A 1 14.74 -39.80 -46.11
N THR A 2 15.90 -40.20 -45.64
CA THR A 2 17.29 -39.95 -46.06
C THR A 2 17.72 -38.49 -45.84
N LEU A 3 18.52 -38.23 -44.79
CA LEU A 3 19.98 -38.35 -44.63
C LEU A 3 20.80 -37.48 -45.58
N GLN A 4 21.63 -36.55 -45.11
CA GLN A 4 23.10 -36.61 -45.00
C GLN A 4 23.66 -35.19 -44.77
N PHE A 5 24.40 -34.93 -43.71
CA PHE A 5 25.84 -34.93 -43.57
C PHE A 5 26.63 -34.09 -44.57
N PHE A 6 27.35 -33.05 -44.09
CA PHE A 6 28.75 -32.86 -44.47
C PHE A 6 29.52 -32.08 -43.36
N ARG A 7 30.49 -32.81 -42.78
CA ARG A 7 31.67 -32.28 -42.05
C ARG A 7 32.70 -31.87 -43.11
N HIS A 8 33.43 -30.78 -42.84
CA HIS A 8 34.91 -30.78 -43.10
C HIS A 8 35.61 -29.74 -42.23
N ALA A 9 36.61 -30.21 -41.56
CA ALA A 9 37.61 -29.54 -40.79
C ALA A 9 38.80 -29.10 -41.69
N LEU A 10 39.55 -28.14 -41.17
CA LEU A 10 41.00 -27.85 -41.35
C LEU A 10 41.15 -26.40 -40.94
N GLY A 11 41.83 -25.95 -39.91
CA GLY A 11 43.17 -26.30 -39.53
C GLY A 11 44.18 -25.37 -40.19
N VAL A 12 44.51 -24.18 -39.56
CA VAL A 12 45.84 -23.58 -39.69
C VAL A 12 46.17 -22.81 -38.42
N SER A 13 47.21 -23.20 -37.78
CA SER A 13 47.96 -22.52 -36.73
C SER A 13 48.86 -21.46 -37.36
N LEU A 14 49.06 -20.29 -36.71
CA LEU A 14 50.34 -19.59 -36.64
C LEU A 14 50.27 -18.40 -35.66
N LEU A 15 51.02 -18.55 -34.59
CA LEU A 15 52.03 -17.63 -34.03
C LEU A 15 51.81 -16.12 -34.02
N GLY A 16 51.66 -15.59 -32.83
CA GLY A 16 52.65 -14.70 -32.24
C GLY A 16 52.57 -13.23 -32.59
N LEU A 17 51.97 -12.45 -31.67
CA LEU A 17 52.63 -11.19 -31.28
C LEU A 17 52.18 -10.80 -29.85
N CYS A 18 53.12 -10.85 -28.93
CA CYS A 18 52.99 -10.21 -27.63
C CYS A 18 52.88 -8.67 -27.86
N LEU A 19 51.71 -8.12 -27.60
CA LEU A 19 51.60 -6.70 -27.26
C LEU A 19 51.09 -6.67 -25.81
N MET A 20 51.99 -6.28 -24.93
CA MET A 20 51.72 -5.84 -23.56
C MET A 20 50.83 -4.60 -23.61
N GLY A 21 49.57 -4.77 -23.78
CA GLY A 21 48.56 -3.79 -23.50
C GLY A 21 47.95 -4.15 -22.16
N GLY A 22 48.35 -3.45 -21.09
CA GLY A 22 47.74 -3.59 -19.78
C GLY A 22 46.23 -3.37 -19.89
N LEU A 23 45.47 -4.47 -19.90
CA LEU A 23 44.04 -4.42 -19.58
C LEU A 23 43.93 -3.88 -18.16
N ILE A 24 43.65 -2.57 -18.06
CA ILE A 24 43.09 -2.03 -16.84
C ILE A 24 41.75 -2.78 -16.71
N HIS A 25 41.76 -3.91 -15.99
CA HIS A 25 40.55 -4.51 -15.45
C HIS A 25 40.03 -3.47 -14.47
N ALA A 26 39.11 -2.61 -14.95
CA ALA A 26 38.22 -1.95 -14.04
C ALA A 26 37.52 -3.08 -13.25
N ALA A 27 37.87 -3.18 -11.96
CA ALA A 27 37.21 -4.10 -11.08
C ALA A 27 35.68 -3.85 -11.22
N PRO A 28 34.85 -4.90 -11.38
CA PRO A 28 33.42 -4.70 -11.38
C PRO A 28 33.06 -3.95 -10.08
N PRO A 29 32.19 -2.95 -10.14
CA PRO A 29 31.77 -2.25 -8.93
C PRO A 29 31.34 -3.30 -7.89
N PRO A 30 31.77 -3.15 -6.64
CA PRO A 30 31.48 -4.16 -5.61
C PRO A 30 29.98 -4.37 -5.55
N LYS A 31 29.53 -5.60 -5.79
CA LYS A 31 28.13 -6.03 -5.81
C LYS A 31 27.38 -5.78 -4.48
N GLU A 32 28.09 -5.41 -3.43
CA GLU A 32 27.56 -5.10 -2.10
C GLU A 32 27.09 -3.66 -1.89
N PHE A 33 27.49 -2.72 -2.73
CA PHE A 33 27.21 -1.30 -2.53
C PHE A 33 25.80 -0.88 -2.93
N VAL A 34 25.19 -1.51 -3.92
CA VAL A 34 23.83 -1.17 -4.38
C VAL A 34 22.75 -1.61 -3.40
N PRO A 35 22.80 -2.82 -2.81
CA PRO A 35 21.86 -3.26 -1.80
C PRO A 35 21.83 -2.35 -0.56
N GLN A 36 23.01 -1.91 -0.07
CA GLN A 36 23.09 -1.07 1.11
C GLN A 36 22.52 0.34 0.82
N ALA A 37 22.95 0.98 -0.27
CA ALA A 37 22.44 2.30 -0.65
C ALA A 37 20.93 2.31 -0.88
N LEU A 38 20.38 1.21 -1.41
CA LEU A 38 18.94 1.04 -1.58
C LEU A 38 18.23 0.92 -0.23
N SER A 39 18.75 0.09 0.67
CA SER A 39 18.23 -0.09 2.02
C SER A 39 18.25 1.23 2.81
N ASP A 40 19.36 1.96 2.76
CA ASP A 40 19.52 3.26 3.44
C ASP A 40 18.50 4.28 2.91
N ALA A 41 18.32 4.34 1.59
CA ALA A 41 17.35 5.25 0.99
C ALA A 41 15.90 4.90 1.38
N VAL A 42 15.55 3.61 1.45
CA VAL A 42 14.24 3.16 1.94
C VAL A 42 14.04 3.54 3.42
N ALA A 43 15.04 3.28 4.27
CA ALA A 43 14.98 3.60 5.70
C ALA A 43 14.81 5.11 5.94
N GLU A 44 15.58 5.94 5.21
CA GLU A 44 15.45 7.40 5.29
C GLU A 44 14.05 7.87 4.84
N GLY A 45 13.54 7.31 3.73
CA GLY A 45 12.21 7.64 3.24
C GLY A 45 11.11 7.29 4.23
N ASN A 46 11.19 6.11 4.84
CA ASN A 46 10.22 5.68 5.86
C ASN A 46 10.27 6.58 7.10
N ALA A 47 11.47 6.87 7.63
CA ALA A 47 11.64 7.72 8.79
C ALA A 47 11.16 9.17 8.55
N ALA A 48 11.36 9.69 7.34
CA ALA A 48 10.87 11.01 6.96
C ALA A 48 9.33 11.00 6.80
N TYR A 49 8.76 9.96 6.24
CA TYR A 49 7.31 9.80 6.10
C TYR A 49 6.60 9.76 7.46
N GLU A 50 7.13 9.01 8.43
CA GLU A 50 6.62 8.95 9.80
C GLU A 50 6.63 10.32 10.49
N LYS A 51 7.65 11.13 10.23
CA LYS A 51 7.75 12.52 10.71
C LYS A 51 6.91 13.51 9.91
N LYS A 52 6.19 13.05 8.88
CA LYS A 52 5.44 13.87 7.92
C LYS A 52 6.32 14.86 7.14
N ASP A 53 7.64 14.62 7.07
CA ASP A 53 8.56 15.36 6.21
C ASP A 53 8.52 14.77 4.79
N TYR A 54 7.39 15.04 4.12
CA TYR A 54 7.13 14.49 2.80
C TYR A 54 8.12 14.97 1.73
N ALA A 55 8.76 16.13 1.92
CA ALA A 55 9.76 16.62 1.00
C ALA A 55 11.05 15.78 1.04
N VAL A 56 11.50 15.40 2.23
CA VAL A 56 12.64 14.50 2.43
C VAL A 56 12.27 13.08 2.00
N ALA A 57 11.10 12.58 2.39
CA ALA A 57 10.60 11.25 2.01
C ALA A 57 10.57 11.09 0.48
N ARG A 58 10.08 12.10 -0.26
CA ARG A 58 10.08 12.11 -1.73
C ARG A 58 11.47 11.91 -2.30
N LYS A 59 12.44 12.73 -1.86
CA LYS A 59 13.84 12.65 -2.34
C LYS A 59 14.46 11.28 -2.08
N ALA A 60 14.17 10.70 -0.92
CA ALA A 60 14.67 9.39 -0.55
C ALA A 60 14.08 8.30 -1.47
N TYR A 61 12.76 8.28 -1.70
CA TYR A 61 12.15 7.30 -2.60
C TYR A 61 12.50 7.54 -4.08
N GLU A 62 12.72 8.77 -4.50
CA GLU A 62 13.30 9.06 -5.83
C GLU A 62 14.72 8.47 -5.97
N ARG A 63 15.53 8.45 -4.90
CA ARG A 63 16.81 7.74 -4.90
C ARG A 63 16.64 6.24 -5.00
N VAL A 64 15.66 5.66 -4.27
CA VAL A 64 15.31 4.23 -4.42
C VAL A 64 15.03 3.91 -5.89
N LEU A 65 14.22 4.71 -6.57
CA LEU A 65 13.85 4.48 -7.97
C LEU A 65 14.98 4.79 -8.97
N LYS A 66 15.98 5.59 -8.60
CA LYS A 66 17.21 5.76 -9.40
C LYS A 66 18.10 4.52 -9.33
N LEU A 67 18.12 3.84 -8.18
CA LEU A 67 18.88 2.61 -7.97
C LEU A 67 18.17 1.38 -8.55
N ASP A 68 16.86 1.34 -8.43
CA ASP A 68 15.98 0.29 -8.97
C ASP A 68 14.65 0.90 -9.43
N ALA A 69 14.54 1.19 -10.72
CA ALA A 69 13.37 1.83 -11.33
C ALA A 69 12.09 0.97 -11.26
N SER A 70 12.23 -0.32 -10.96
CA SER A 70 11.14 -1.30 -10.81
C SER A 70 10.81 -1.62 -9.37
N ASN A 71 11.44 -0.96 -8.41
CA ASN A 71 11.22 -1.20 -6.98
C ASN A 71 9.78 -0.88 -6.58
N LEU A 72 8.98 -1.91 -6.34
CA LEU A 72 7.57 -1.76 -6.04
C LEU A 72 7.31 -0.96 -4.75
N MET A 73 8.13 -1.18 -3.71
CA MET A 73 8.01 -0.43 -2.45
C MET A 73 8.33 1.05 -2.68
N GLY A 74 9.40 1.34 -3.43
CA GLY A 74 9.76 2.70 -3.82
C GLY A 74 8.65 3.42 -4.59
N LEU A 75 8.02 2.73 -5.55
CA LEU A 75 6.90 3.26 -6.31
C LEU A 75 5.67 3.51 -5.44
N VAL A 76 5.28 2.54 -4.60
CA VAL A 76 4.11 2.68 -3.71
C VAL A 76 4.33 3.82 -2.72
N ASN A 77 5.47 3.85 -2.05
CA ASN A 77 5.77 4.88 -1.05
C ASN A 77 5.92 6.27 -1.68
N LEU A 78 6.53 6.38 -2.88
CA LEU A 78 6.57 7.65 -3.60
C LEU A 78 5.15 8.12 -3.99
N GLY A 79 4.30 7.21 -4.47
CA GLY A 79 2.91 7.52 -4.78
C GLY A 79 2.13 8.04 -3.57
N MET A 80 2.31 7.41 -2.40
CA MET A 80 1.71 7.87 -1.14
C MET A 80 2.22 9.26 -0.73
N VAL A 81 3.53 9.51 -0.86
CA VAL A 81 4.14 10.82 -0.58
C VAL A 81 3.62 11.88 -1.54
N GLU A 82 3.55 11.60 -2.84
CA GLU A 82 3.01 12.55 -3.81
C GLU A 82 1.54 12.88 -3.53
N SER A 83 0.75 11.89 -3.10
CA SER A 83 -0.63 12.12 -2.66
C SER A 83 -0.68 13.04 -1.43
N ALA A 84 0.16 12.81 -0.43
CA ALA A 84 0.25 13.65 0.78
C ALA A 84 0.70 15.09 0.48
N LEU A 85 1.51 15.28 -0.56
CA LEU A 85 1.94 16.60 -1.06
C LEU A 85 0.88 17.28 -1.93
N GLY A 86 -0.25 16.63 -2.21
CA GLY A 86 -1.31 17.15 -3.08
C GLY A 86 -1.06 16.94 -4.57
N ASN A 87 0.00 16.27 -4.96
CA ASN A 87 0.37 15.98 -6.36
C ASN A 87 -0.41 14.77 -6.89
N LYS A 88 -1.74 14.84 -6.89
CA LYS A 88 -2.66 13.70 -7.13
C LYS A 88 -2.39 12.97 -8.45
N ALA A 89 -2.21 13.70 -9.55
CA ALA A 89 -1.95 13.10 -10.86
C ALA A 89 -0.66 12.27 -10.87
N LYS A 90 0.42 12.79 -10.27
CA LYS A 90 1.71 12.10 -10.16
C LYS A 90 1.63 10.89 -9.23
N ALA A 91 0.86 11.00 -8.14
CA ALA A 91 0.58 9.89 -7.25
C ALA A 91 -0.12 8.74 -7.99
N GLU A 92 -1.19 9.05 -8.72
CA GLU A 92 -1.95 8.07 -9.50
C GLU A 92 -1.06 7.39 -10.56
N GLU A 93 -0.28 8.15 -11.32
CA GLU A 93 0.66 7.64 -12.32
C GLU A 93 1.69 6.70 -11.69
N THR A 94 2.30 7.12 -10.56
CA THR A 94 3.34 6.34 -9.88
C THR A 94 2.79 5.03 -9.32
N LEU A 95 1.59 5.05 -8.72
CA LEU A 95 0.93 3.86 -8.21
C LEU A 95 0.50 2.90 -9.33
N LYS A 96 -0.02 3.43 -10.44
CA LYS A 96 -0.35 2.64 -11.63
C LYS A 96 0.89 2.01 -12.26
N LYS A 97 2.05 2.68 -12.21
CA LYS A 97 3.31 2.10 -12.63
C LYS A 97 3.68 0.88 -11.78
N ALA A 98 3.52 0.93 -10.45
CA ALA A 98 3.72 -0.24 -9.60
C ALA A 98 2.82 -1.42 -10.01
N ILE A 99 1.56 -1.15 -10.27
CA ILE A 99 0.57 -2.14 -10.70
C ILE A 99 0.92 -2.72 -12.08
N SER A 100 1.41 -1.90 -13.03
CA SER A 100 1.80 -2.37 -14.35
C SER A 100 3.02 -3.31 -14.32
N ILE A 101 3.90 -3.16 -13.32
CA ILE A 101 5.04 -4.07 -13.09
C ILE A 101 4.56 -5.37 -12.46
N ARG A 102 3.65 -5.27 -11.47
CA ARG A 102 3.06 -6.42 -10.80
C ARG A 102 1.61 -6.11 -10.41
N LEU A 103 0.68 -6.77 -11.08
CA LEU A 103 -0.76 -6.56 -10.88
C LEU A 103 -1.20 -6.85 -9.44
N GLU A 104 -0.60 -7.87 -8.81
CA GLU A 104 -0.92 -8.33 -7.45
C GLU A 104 -0.32 -7.46 -6.35
N THR A 105 0.14 -6.24 -6.68
CA THR A 105 0.70 -5.32 -5.69
C THR A 105 -0.42 -4.70 -4.84
N ALA A 106 -0.95 -5.45 -3.86
CA ALA A 106 -2.03 -5.01 -2.99
C ALA A 106 -1.78 -3.63 -2.33
N PRO A 107 -0.56 -3.29 -1.86
CA PRO A 107 -0.31 -1.96 -1.31
C PRO A 107 -0.52 -0.81 -2.31
N ALA A 108 -0.25 -1.02 -3.61
CA ALA A 108 -0.50 0.00 -4.62
C ALA A 108 -2.00 0.22 -4.86
N TRP A 109 -2.77 -0.86 -4.91
CA TRP A 109 -4.22 -0.81 -5.01
C TRP A 109 -4.86 -0.15 -3.78
N LEU A 110 -4.37 -0.47 -2.56
CA LEU A 110 -4.82 0.17 -1.34
C LEU A 110 -4.54 1.68 -1.35
N ALA A 111 -3.32 2.07 -1.73
CA ALA A 111 -2.94 3.49 -1.82
C ALA A 111 -3.79 4.26 -2.84
N LEU A 112 -4.07 3.67 -4.01
CA LEU A 112 -5.00 4.26 -4.99
C LEU A 112 -6.41 4.39 -4.42
N GLY A 113 -6.90 3.36 -3.75
CA GLY A 113 -8.23 3.38 -3.14
C GLY A 113 -8.37 4.48 -2.10
N MET A 114 -7.39 4.64 -1.22
CA MET A 114 -7.35 5.71 -0.22
C MET A 114 -7.33 7.10 -0.89
N MET A 115 -6.47 7.28 -1.89
CA MET A 115 -6.39 8.53 -2.65
C MET A 115 -7.73 8.88 -3.32
N TYR A 116 -8.39 7.91 -3.95
CA TYR A 116 -9.69 8.13 -4.58
C TYR A 116 -10.81 8.42 -3.58
N MET A 117 -10.73 7.86 -2.34
CA MET A 117 -11.65 8.23 -1.26
C MET A 117 -11.49 9.69 -0.85
N ASP A 118 -10.26 10.19 -0.79
CA ASP A 118 -9.95 11.60 -0.47
C ASP A 118 -10.36 12.57 -1.59
N GLU A 119 -10.58 12.06 -2.80
CA GLU A 119 -11.06 12.82 -3.96
C GLU A 119 -12.57 12.65 -4.20
N ASP A 120 -13.31 12.01 -3.29
CA ASP A 120 -14.72 11.62 -3.46
C ASP A 120 -15.03 10.80 -4.74
N ARG A 121 -14.02 10.16 -5.31
CA ARG A 121 -14.14 9.26 -6.47
C ARG A 121 -14.55 7.86 -6.00
N SER A 122 -15.75 7.75 -5.44
CA SER A 122 -16.22 6.56 -4.73
C SER A 122 -16.21 5.28 -5.56
N ASP A 123 -16.52 5.33 -6.87
CA ASP A 123 -16.48 4.14 -7.74
C ASP A 123 -15.05 3.66 -7.99
N ALA A 124 -14.13 4.58 -8.23
CA ALA A 124 -12.72 4.26 -8.41
C ALA A 124 -12.10 3.73 -7.10
N ALA A 125 -12.47 4.32 -5.95
CA ALA A 125 -12.06 3.85 -4.64
C ALA A 125 -12.54 2.42 -4.37
N LEU A 126 -13.83 2.14 -4.62
CA LEU A 126 -14.39 0.80 -4.45
C LEU A 126 -13.67 -0.23 -5.34
N ALA A 127 -13.46 0.09 -6.61
CA ALA A 127 -12.75 -0.80 -7.53
C ALA A 127 -11.32 -1.09 -7.06
N ALA A 128 -10.55 -0.06 -6.69
CA ALA A 128 -9.18 -0.22 -6.23
C ALA A 128 -9.09 -1.00 -4.90
N LEU A 129 -9.94 -0.68 -3.92
CA LEU A 129 -9.97 -1.40 -2.64
C LEU A 129 -10.42 -2.85 -2.77
N SER A 130 -11.32 -3.15 -3.71
CA SER A 130 -11.70 -4.53 -4.03
C SER A 130 -10.52 -5.33 -4.59
N GLN A 131 -9.70 -4.73 -5.46
CA GLN A 131 -8.47 -5.36 -5.94
C GLN A 131 -7.46 -5.56 -4.82
N ALA A 132 -7.27 -4.55 -3.95
CA ALA A 132 -6.41 -4.69 -2.78
C ALA A 132 -6.85 -5.85 -1.88
N ALA A 133 -8.16 -5.98 -1.62
CA ALA A 133 -8.73 -7.06 -0.80
C ALA A 133 -8.65 -8.45 -1.46
N LEU A 134 -8.63 -8.50 -2.80
CA LEU A 134 -8.43 -9.74 -3.55
C LEU A 134 -6.98 -10.23 -3.42
N TYR A 135 -6.00 -9.33 -3.56
CA TYR A 135 -4.58 -9.68 -3.55
C TYR A 135 -3.99 -9.80 -2.14
N ASP A 136 -4.58 -9.10 -1.15
CA ASP A 136 -4.27 -9.29 0.27
C ASP A 136 -5.56 -9.42 1.11
N PRO A 137 -6.15 -10.62 1.14
CA PRO A 137 -7.40 -10.86 1.86
C PRO A 137 -7.28 -10.78 3.38
N LYS A 138 -6.03 -10.76 3.92
CA LYS A 138 -5.74 -10.70 5.35
C LYS A 138 -5.40 -9.30 5.85
N SER A 139 -5.42 -8.29 5.00
CA SER A 139 -5.18 -6.92 5.39
C SER A 139 -6.39 -6.31 6.11
N ALA A 140 -6.30 -6.19 7.44
CA ALA A 140 -7.32 -5.50 8.25
C ALA A 140 -7.54 -4.06 7.75
N ARG A 141 -6.46 -3.39 7.38
CA ARG A 141 -6.50 -2.03 6.84
C ARG A 141 -7.31 -1.93 5.56
N THR A 142 -7.08 -2.84 4.61
CA THR A 142 -7.84 -2.88 3.35
C THR A 142 -9.31 -3.13 3.62
N ARG A 143 -9.65 -4.08 4.51
CA ARG A 143 -11.03 -4.39 4.91
C ARG A 143 -11.73 -3.18 5.54
N ASN A 144 -11.01 -2.43 6.38
CA ASN A 144 -11.55 -1.20 6.97
C ASN A 144 -11.89 -0.16 5.90
N PHE A 145 -10.95 0.17 4.99
CA PHE A 145 -11.22 1.15 3.93
C PHE A 145 -12.31 0.68 2.97
N LEU A 146 -12.35 -0.61 2.63
CA LEU A 146 -13.41 -1.18 1.81
C LEU A 146 -14.77 -1.03 2.50
N GLY A 147 -14.87 -1.34 3.78
CA GLY A 147 -16.08 -1.13 4.57
C GLY A 147 -16.54 0.32 4.58
N VAL A 148 -15.61 1.25 4.78
CA VAL A 148 -15.94 2.70 4.80
C VAL A 148 -16.50 3.16 3.43
N VAL A 149 -15.86 2.77 2.31
CA VAL A 149 -16.32 3.20 0.99
C VAL A 149 -17.68 2.58 0.63
N ILE A 150 -17.92 1.33 1.00
CA ILE A 150 -19.21 0.63 0.85
C ILE A 150 -20.29 1.35 1.65
N GLY A 151 -20.01 1.69 2.91
CA GLY A 151 -20.94 2.37 3.80
C GLY A 151 -21.30 3.79 3.35
N ARG A 152 -20.33 4.55 2.82
CA ARG A 152 -20.59 5.89 2.22
C ARG A 152 -21.56 5.82 1.04
N ARG A 153 -21.68 4.67 0.38
CA ARG A 153 -22.66 4.40 -0.68
C ARG A 153 -24.03 3.96 -0.15
N GLY A 154 -24.21 3.91 1.17
CA GLY A 154 -25.45 3.50 1.83
C GLY A 154 -25.62 1.98 2.00
N TRP A 155 -24.61 1.18 1.67
CA TRP A 155 -24.66 -0.29 1.83
C TRP A 155 -24.18 -0.68 3.23
N ILE A 156 -25.00 -0.37 4.24
CA ILE A 156 -24.63 -0.46 5.66
C ILE A 156 -24.26 -1.90 6.06
N ASP A 157 -25.02 -2.90 5.66
CA ASP A 157 -24.73 -4.31 6.00
C ASP A 157 -23.42 -4.80 5.39
N GLY A 158 -23.14 -4.38 4.14
CA GLY A 158 -21.87 -4.66 3.47
C GLY A 158 -20.70 -4.02 4.18
N ALA A 159 -20.87 -2.75 4.60
CA ALA A 159 -19.84 -2.02 5.35
C ALA A 159 -19.51 -2.72 6.67
N GLN A 160 -20.53 -3.10 7.44
CA GLN A 160 -20.35 -3.82 8.70
C GLN A 160 -19.67 -5.18 8.49
N THR A 161 -19.98 -5.87 7.40
CA THR A 161 -19.36 -7.16 7.09
C THR A 161 -17.86 -7.01 6.88
N GLU A 162 -17.42 -6.04 6.08
CA GLU A 162 -16.00 -5.79 5.85
C GLU A 162 -15.30 -5.27 7.12
N LEU A 163 -15.96 -4.40 7.89
CA LEU A 163 -15.41 -3.88 9.14
C LEU A 163 -15.31 -4.95 10.24
N ARG A 164 -16.29 -5.85 10.37
CA ARG A 164 -16.17 -7.01 11.26
C ARG A 164 -14.98 -7.87 10.86
N ARG A 165 -14.78 -8.09 9.55
CA ARG A 165 -13.61 -8.80 9.07
C ARG A 165 -12.30 -8.09 9.41
N ALA A 166 -12.28 -6.74 9.37
CA ALA A 166 -11.12 -5.96 9.80
C ALA A 166 -10.78 -6.18 11.27
N VAL A 167 -11.76 -6.13 12.18
CA VAL A 167 -11.52 -6.37 13.63
C VAL A 167 -11.26 -7.84 13.98
N GLU A 168 -11.72 -8.81 13.16
CA GLU A 168 -11.32 -10.21 13.29
C GLU A 168 -9.85 -10.41 12.95
N LEU A 169 -9.36 -9.73 11.90
CA LEU A 169 -7.97 -9.80 11.46
C LEU A 169 -7.03 -9.05 12.40
N ASP A 170 -7.47 -7.91 12.92
CA ASP A 170 -6.74 -7.10 13.90
C ASP A 170 -7.70 -6.57 14.98
N PRO A 171 -7.83 -7.27 16.12
CA PRO A 171 -8.68 -6.82 17.23
C PRO A 171 -8.22 -5.53 17.92
N SER A 172 -7.03 -5.03 17.59
CA SER A 172 -6.49 -3.76 18.11
C SER A 172 -6.64 -2.60 17.12
N TYR A 173 -7.28 -2.81 15.97
CA TYR A 173 -7.44 -1.79 14.96
C TYR A 173 -8.51 -0.76 15.37
N THR A 174 -8.07 0.32 15.97
CA THR A 174 -8.89 1.40 16.54
C THR A 174 -9.92 1.94 15.55
N ASP A 175 -9.48 2.29 14.31
CA ASP A 175 -10.35 2.87 13.29
C ASP A 175 -11.47 1.93 12.87
N ALA A 176 -11.21 0.62 12.77
CA ALA A 176 -12.24 -0.35 12.39
C ALA A 176 -13.31 -0.48 13.46
N HIS A 177 -12.94 -0.45 14.74
CA HIS A 177 -13.90 -0.41 15.84
C HIS A 177 -14.73 0.88 15.82
N TYR A 178 -14.10 2.03 15.62
CA TYR A 178 -14.83 3.29 15.51
C TYR A 178 -15.80 3.30 14.32
N ASN A 179 -15.34 2.88 13.15
CA ASN A 179 -16.18 2.80 11.96
C ASN A 179 -17.36 1.84 12.12
N LEU A 180 -17.17 0.69 12.77
CA LEU A 180 -18.27 -0.21 13.14
C LEU A 180 -19.32 0.50 14.02
N ALA A 181 -18.87 1.24 15.04
CA ALA A 181 -19.78 2.01 15.88
C ALA A 181 -20.60 3.02 15.08
N VAL A 182 -19.95 3.74 14.14
CA VAL A 182 -20.63 4.69 13.24
C VAL A 182 -21.71 4.00 12.42
N PHE A 183 -21.40 2.86 11.77
CA PHE A 183 -22.36 2.17 10.90
C PHE A 183 -23.44 1.43 11.66
N TYR A 184 -23.21 0.95 12.89
CA TYR A 184 -24.27 0.44 13.75
C TYR A 184 -25.28 1.52 14.17
N LEU A 185 -24.84 2.78 14.34
CA LEU A 185 -25.74 3.91 14.59
C LEU A 185 -26.56 4.31 13.35
N GLN A 186 -26.12 3.96 12.14
CA GLN A 186 -26.83 4.24 10.90
C GLN A 186 -27.88 3.18 10.53
N GLU A 187 -27.94 2.07 11.24
CA GLU A 187 -29.00 1.08 11.06
C GLU A 187 -30.39 1.66 11.35
N LYS A 188 -31.41 0.98 10.85
CA LYS A 188 -32.80 1.36 11.09
C LYS A 188 -33.61 0.15 11.57
N PRO A 189 -33.87 0.01 12.90
CA PRO A 189 -33.46 0.92 13.98
C PRO A 189 -31.96 0.81 14.31
N PRO A 190 -31.36 1.85 14.94
CA PRO A 190 -29.94 1.84 15.30
C PRO A 190 -29.59 0.74 16.30
N ALA A 191 -28.50 0.02 16.07
CA ALA A 191 -27.97 -1.01 16.95
C ALA A 191 -27.10 -0.39 18.07
N ILE A 192 -27.73 0.34 18.99
CA ILE A 192 -27.07 1.21 19.99
C ILE A 192 -26.05 0.45 20.83
N GLU A 193 -26.38 -0.76 21.33
CA GLU A 193 -25.47 -1.50 22.21
C GLU A 193 -24.24 -2.03 21.47
N LEU A 194 -24.38 -2.44 20.22
CA LEU A 194 -23.25 -2.83 19.37
C LEU A 194 -22.36 -1.60 19.08
N ALA A 195 -22.97 -0.47 18.73
CA ALA A 195 -22.24 0.77 18.52
C ALA A 195 -21.47 1.18 19.77
N ARG A 196 -22.13 1.15 20.93
CA ARG A 196 -21.51 1.47 22.24
C ARG A 196 -20.30 0.59 22.53
N ARG A 197 -20.45 -0.74 22.38
CA ARG A 197 -19.40 -1.71 22.60
C ARG A 197 -18.15 -1.40 21.74
N HIS A 198 -18.35 -1.17 20.44
CA HIS A 198 -17.24 -0.92 19.54
C HIS A 198 -16.62 0.47 19.76
N TYR A 199 -17.41 1.50 20.03
CA TYR A 199 -16.90 2.82 20.38
C TYR A 199 -16.00 2.79 21.62
N PHE A 200 -16.47 2.19 22.71
CA PHE A 200 -15.64 2.10 23.93
C PHE A 200 -14.41 1.23 23.74
N LYS A 201 -14.48 0.19 22.89
CA LYS A 201 -13.27 -0.55 22.50
C LYS A 201 -12.27 0.33 21.76
N ALA A 202 -12.71 1.16 20.83
CA ALA A 202 -11.83 2.13 20.17
C ALA A 202 -11.23 3.14 21.18
N ARG A 203 -12.03 3.57 22.18
CA ARG A 203 -11.55 4.44 23.29
C ARG A 203 -10.45 3.75 24.12
N GLU A 204 -10.62 2.48 24.47
CA GLU A 204 -9.58 1.68 25.16
C GLU A 204 -8.29 1.58 24.34
N LEU A 205 -8.41 1.55 23.01
CA LEU A 205 -7.30 1.49 22.07
C LEU A 205 -6.69 2.86 21.75
N GLY A 206 -7.12 3.93 22.42
CA GLY A 206 -6.51 5.26 22.32
C GLY A 206 -7.26 6.26 21.42
N LEU A 207 -8.46 5.93 20.95
CA LEU A 207 -9.28 6.92 20.25
C LEU A 207 -9.57 8.11 21.15
N GLU A 208 -9.47 9.32 20.64
CA GLU A 208 -9.94 10.52 21.34
C GLU A 208 -11.47 10.51 21.49
N LYS A 209 -11.95 11.21 22.52
CA LYS A 209 -13.37 11.28 22.85
C LYS A 209 -14.18 11.95 21.73
N ASP A 210 -15.23 11.26 21.28
CA ASP A 210 -16.25 11.83 20.39
C ASP A 210 -17.48 12.22 21.22
N GLU A 211 -17.63 13.53 21.46
CA GLU A 211 -18.70 14.10 22.28
C GLU A 211 -20.10 13.82 21.68
N ALA A 212 -20.21 13.82 20.33
CA ALA A 212 -21.48 13.59 19.66
C ALA A 212 -21.94 12.15 19.87
N MET A 213 -21.03 11.20 19.71
CA MET A 213 -21.31 9.78 19.90
C MET A 213 -21.64 9.47 21.36
N GLU A 214 -20.89 10.03 22.33
CA GLU A 214 -21.21 9.84 23.75
C GLU A 214 -22.56 10.44 24.15
N LYS A 215 -22.97 11.55 23.54
CA LYS A 215 -24.30 12.14 23.76
C LYS A 215 -25.41 11.18 23.32
N VAL A 216 -25.26 10.52 22.18
CA VAL A 216 -26.19 9.50 21.70
C VAL A 216 -26.31 8.38 22.77
N PHE A 217 -25.20 7.85 23.26
CA PHE A 217 -25.21 6.76 24.23
C PHE A 217 -25.82 7.16 25.58
N LYS A 218 -25.62 8.39 26.04
CA LYS A 218 -26.24 8.91 27.28
C LYS A 218 -27.76 9.04 27.14
N SER A 219 -28.24 9.50 25.99
CA SER A 219 -29.67 9.70 25.74
C SER A 219 -30.45 8.39 25.57
N THR A 220 -29.76 7.30 25.22
CA THR A 220 -30.35 5.99 24.97
C THR A 220 -30.18 4.99 26.11
N THR A 221 -29.51 5.39 27.21
CA THR A 221 -29.46 4.56 28.44
C THR A 221 -30.82 4.57 29.10
N PRO A 222 -31.43 3.41 29.43
CA PRO A 222 -32.68 3.37 30.18
C PRO A 222 -32.47 4.16 31.49
N LYS A 223 -33.39 5.08 31.79
CA LYS A 223 -33.40 5.70 33.11
C LYS A 223 -33.78 4.63 34.14
N PRO A 224 -33.10 4.57 35.30
CA PRO A 224 -33.40 3.63 36.36
C PRO A 224 -34.83 3.73 36.87
#